data_8b3ad2daaa10631f23d02f4256568c91
#
_entry.id   8b3ad2daaa10631f23d02f4256568c91
#
_cell.length_a   1.000
_cell.length_b   1.000
_cell.length_c   1.000
_cell.angle_alpha   90.00
_cell.angle_beta   90.00
_cell.angle_gamma   90.00
#
_symmetry.space_group_name_H-M   'P 1'
#
loop_
_entity.id
_entity.type
_entity.pdbx_description
1 polymer ?
#
loop_
_entity_poly.entity_id
_entity_poly.type
_entity_poly.pdbx_seq_one_letter_code
_entity_poly.pdbx_strand_id
1 'polypeptide(L)'
;MNKKNILISAPYFQPVVEKYMHVFEQYNLTPIVPKVTERLEEHELLKVIHDIDGTICGDDRFTPKVLDAAKKLSVISKWGTGIDSIDKEYAKQRNIQVFNTPNAFTNPVSDTVLGYILVFARQLHTMDLDVKNNIWEKRNIFVAFVSVSTSFYSFFILFSRP
;
A
#
# COMPACT_ATOMS: atom_id res chain seq x y z
N MET A 1 4.30 -31.74 13.04
CA MET A 1 4.95 -30.40 12.89
C MET A 1 4.18 -29.43 13.77
N ASN A 2 4.87 -28.58 14.55
CA ASN A 2 4.19 -27.54 15.34
C ASN A 2 3.54 -26.52 14.40
N LYS A 3 2.32 -26.06 14.74
CA LYS A 3 1.67 -24.98 14.03
C LYS A 3 2.49 -23.71 14.14
N LYS A 4 2.59 -22.92 13.06
CA LYS A 4 3.27 -21.63 13.03
C LYS A 4 2.27 -20.49 13.13
N ASN A 5 2.55 -19.53 13.98
CA ASN A 5 1.69 -18.36 14.21
C ASN A 5 1.99 -17.27 13.19
N ILE A 6 0.97 -16.85 12.45
CA ILE A 6 1.07 -15.81 11.42
C ILE A 6 0.26 -14.60 11.84
N LEU A 7 0.93 -13.50 12.13
CA LEU A 7 0.30 -12.23 12.44
C LEU A 7 -0.30 -11.62 11.17
N ILE A 8 -1.59 -11.32 11.19
CA ILE A 8 -2.31 -10.68 10.08
C ILE A 8 -2.67 -9.25 10.52
N SER A 9 -1.81 -8.31 10.23
CA SER A 9 -2.00 -6.90 10.58
C SER A 9 -2.29 -5.99 9.38
N ALA A 10 -2.24 -6.53 8.15
CA ALA A 10 -2.63 -5.78 6.96
C ALA A 10 -4.14 -5.47 6.96
N PRO A 11 -4.59 -4.19 7.09
CA PRO A 11 -6.01 -3.86 7.24
C PRO A 11 -6.87 -4.31 6.07
N TYR A 12 -6.33 -4.25 4.86
CA TYR A 12 -7.05 -4.63 3.63
C TYR A 12 -7.11 -6.15 3.41
N PHE A 13 -6.26 -6.92 4.08
CA PHE A 13 -6.29 -8.37 4.03
C PHE A 13 -7.20 -8.97 5.12
N GLN A 14 -7.29 -8.34 6.29
CA GLN A 14 -8.11 -8.82 7.42
C GLN A 14 -9.56 -9.15 7.03
N PRO A 15 -10.30 -8.31 6.27
CA PRO A 15 -11.70 -8.60 5.91
C PRO A 15 -11.88 -9.82 5.01
N VAL A 16 -10.82 -10.27 4.35
CA VAL A 16 -10.87 -11.39 3.41
C VAL A 16 -10.11 -12.63 3.88
N VAL A 17 -9.54 -12.61 5.07
CA VAL A 17 -8.71 -13.72 5.61
C VAL A 17 -9.47 -15.04 5.60
N GLU A 18 -10.77 -15.04 5.88
CA GLU A 18 -11.63 -16.22 5.88
C GLU A 18 -11.60 -16.98 4.54
N LYS A 19 -11.47 -16.27 3.43
CA LYS A 19 -11.37 -16.88 2.09
C LYS A 19 -10.10 -17.72 1.91
N TYR A 20 -9.10 -17.48 2.73
CA TYR A 20 -7.78 -18.10 2.64
C TYR A 20 -7.51 -19.10 3.77
N MET A 21 -8.51 -19.39 4.64
CA MET A 21 -8.34 -20.33 5.76
C MET A 21 -7.85 -21.70 5.31
N HIS A 22 -8.33 -22.19 4.16
CA HIS A 22 -7.86 -23.44 3.57
C HIS A 22 -6.35 -23.46 3.28
N VAL A 23 -5.77 -22.29 2.93
CA VAL A 23 -4.31 -22.16 2.71
C VAL A 23 -3.57 -22.25 4.05
N PHE A 24 -4.08 -21.55 5.08
CA PHE A 24 -3.48 -21.62 6.41
C PHE A 24 -3.50 -23.05 6.96
N GLU A 25 -4.61 -23.77 6.79
CA GLU A 25 -4.74 -25.17 7.20
C GLU A 25 -3.78 -26.07 6.43
N GLN A 26 -3.74 -25.94 5.10
CA GLN A 26 -2.86 -26.74 4.22
C GLN A 26 -1.39 -26.66 4.64
N TYR A 27 -0.94 -25.47 5.07
CA TYR A 27 0.46 -25.24 5.45
C TYR A 27 0.67 -25.28 6.98
N ASN A 28 -0.31 -25.75 7.74
CA ASN A 28 -0.26 -25.86 9.20
C ASN A 28 0.07 -24.53 9.89
N LEU A 29 -0.58 -23.46 9.44
CA LEU A 29 -0.44 -22.09 9.93
C LEU A 29 -1.65 -21.72 10.79
N THR A 30 -1.43 -20.87 11.81
CA THR A 30 -2.47 -20.30 12.66
C THR A 30 -2.50 -18.78 12.46
N PRO A 31 -3.54 -18.21 11.84
CA PRO A 31 -3.65 -16.76 11.71
C PRO A 31 -3.98 -16.12 13.07
N ILE A 32 -3.23 -15.09 13.42
CA ILE A 32 -3.47 -14.23 14.59
C ILE A 32 -3.88 -12.86 14.02
N VAL A 33 -5.16 -12.50 14.22
CA VAL A 33 -5.77 -11.32 13.59
C VAL A 33 -6.14 -10.29 14.68
N PRO A 34 -5.21 -9.40 15.06
CA PRO A 34 -5.52 -8.32 16.00
C PRO A 34 -6.41 -7.27 15.34
N LYS A 35 -7.13 -6.48 16.10
CA LYS A 35 -7.86 -5.34 15.57
C LYS A 35 -6.87 -4.26 15.13
N VAL A 36 -6.85 -3.95 13.84
CA VAL A 36 -6.00 -2.91 13.24
C VAL A 36 -6.88 -1.95 12.44
N THR A 37 -6.70 -0.65 12.62
CA THR A 37 -7.39 0.39 11.84
C THR A 37 -6.56 0.79 10.62
N GLU A 38 -5.31 1.12 10.82
CA GLU A 38 -4.38 1.53 9.78
C GLU A 38 -3.10 0.69 9.82
N ARG A 39 -2.44 0.64 10.97
CA ARG A 39 -1.19 -0.09 11.20
C ARG A 39 -1.01 -0.36 12.69
N LEU A 40 -0.06 -1.22 13.03
CA LEU A 40 0.44 -1.39 14.38
C LEU A 40 1.70 -0.53 14.58
N GLU A 41 1.68 0.30 15.61
CA GLU A 41 2.84 1.05 16.06
C GLU A 41 3.82 0.14 16.86
N GLU A 42 5.06 0.59 17.06
CA GLU A 42 6.09 -0.19 17.76
C GLU A 42 5.58 -0.79 19.07
N HIS A 43 4.93 0.01 19.90
CA HIS A 43 4.46 -0.40 21.22
C HIS A 43 3.31 -1.43 21.18
N GLU A 44 2.56 -1.47 20.08
CA GLU A 44 1.50 -2.46 19.84
C GLU A 44 2.08 -3.77 19.32
N LEU A 45 3.02 -3.69 18.37
CA LEU A 45 3.74 -4.86 17.88
C LEU A 45 4.48 -5.58 19.02
N LEU A 46 5.12 -4.84 19.91
CA LEU A 46 5.82 -5.41 21.06
C LEU A 46 4.92 -6.25 21.99
N LYS A 47 3.60 -6.02 21.98
CA LYS A 47 2.66 -6.82 22.80
C LYS A 47 2.37 -8.19 22.19
N VAL A 48 2.47 -8.34 20.87
CA VAL A 48 2.00 -9.53 20.14
C VAL A 48 3.11 -10.31 19.45
N ILE A 49 4.28 -9.71 19.19
CA ILE A 49 5.28 -10.26 18.28
C ILE A 49 6.08 -11.45 18.85
N HIS A 50 6.07 -11.66 20.16
CA HIS A 50 6.95 -12.61 20.84
C HIS A 50 6.79 -14.07 20.38
N ASP A 51 5.59 -14.47 19.95
CA ASP A 51 5.26 -15.84 19.55
C ASP A 51 4.84 -15.95 18.10
N ILE A 52 5.28 -15.01 17.26
CA ILE A 52 4.94 -14.93 15.84
C ILE A 52 6.09 -15.48 15.00
N ASP A 53 5.76 -16.41 14.10
CA ASP A 53 6.72 -17.03 13.17
C ASP A 53 6.81 -16.29 11.83
N GLY A 54 5.70 -15.66 11.40
CA GLY A 54 5.62 -14.88 10.18
C GLY A 54 4.53 -13.81 10.26
N THR A 55 4.56 -12.83 9.37
CA THR A 55 3.53 -11.79 9.34
C THR A 55 3.12 -11.43 7.93
N ILE A 56 1.81 -11.11 7.77
CA ILE A 56 1.28 -10.37 6.61
C ILE A 56 0.88 -9.00 7.14
N CYS A 57 1.70 -7.99 6.87
CA CYS A 57 1.60 -6.68 7.48
C CYS A 57 1.15 -5.59 6.51
N GLY A 58 0.58 -4.52 7.06
CA GLY A 58 0.40 -3.22 6.41
C GLY A 58 1.65 -2.33 6.59
N ASP A 59 1.45 -1.09 7.01
CA ASP A 59 2.52 -0.13 7.29
C ASP A 59 3.07 -0.20 8.72
N ASP A 60 3.00 -1.37 9.32
CA ASP A 60 3.43 -1.63 10.70
C ASP A 60 4.90 -1.29 10.92
N ARG A 61 5.22 -0.79 12.11
CA ARG A 61 6.54 -0.25 12.46
C ARG A 61 7.50 -1.34 12.94
N PHE A 62 8.12 -2.06 12.01
CA PHE A 62 9.15 -3.06 12.32
C PHE A 62 10.52 -2.40 12.55
N THR A 63 10.66 -1.78 13.72
CA THR A 63 11.91 -1.18 14.18
C THR A 63 12.90 -2.26 14.66
N PRO A 64 14.19 -1.96 14.85
CA PRO A 64 15.16 -2.88 15.43
C PRO A 64 14.69 -3.48 16.76
N LYS A 65 14.04 -2.67 17.60
CA LYS A 65 13.51 -3.12 18.89
C LYS A 65 12.40 -4.16 18.75
N VAL A 66 11.50 -3.99 17.79
CA VAL A 66 10.45 -4.99 17.46
C VAL A 66 11.08 -6.27 16.92
N LEU A 67 12.04 -6.12 15.99
CA LEU A 67 12.73 -7.26 15.38
C LEU A 67 13.56 -8.04 16.43
N ASP A 68 14.10 -7.37 17.44
CA ASP A 68 14.78 -8.01 18.56
C ASP A 68 13.83 -8.80 19.46
N ALA A 69 12.62 -8.28 19.69
CA ALA A 69 11.60 -8.95 20.49
C ALA A 69 11.01 -10.18 19.74
N ALA A 70 11.06 -10.18 18.42
CA ALA A 70 10.48 -11.17 17.54
C ALA A 70 11.37 -12.42 17.38
N LYS A 71 11.53 -13.21 18.45
CA LYS A 71 12.51 -14.33 18.51
C LYS A 71 12.24 -15.46 17.52
N LYS A 72 10.99 -15.68 17.12
CA LYS A 72 10.58 -16.73 16.19
C LYS A 72 10.35 -16.24 14.76
N LEU A 73 10.28 -14.91 14.58
CA LEU A 73 9.95 -14.30 13.29
C LEU A 73 11.01 -14.65 12.24
N SER A 74 10.58 -15.26 11.16
CA SER A 74 11.43 -15.66 10.04
C SER A 74 11.07 -14.96 8.73
N VAL A 75 9.84 -14.43 8.62
CA VAL A 75 9.37 -13.81 7.39
C VAL A 75 8.40 -12.66 7.67
N ILE A 76 8.59 -11.58 6.93
CA ILE A 76 7.67 -10.44 6.85
C ILE A 76 7.18 -10.34 5.41
N SER A 77 5.86 -10.48 5.19
CA SER A 77 5.22 -10.28 3.91
C SER A 77 4.42 -8.97 3.95
N LYS A 78 4.91 -7.96 3.25
CA LYS A 78 4.25 -6.65 3.16
C LYS A 78 3.10 -6.70 2.16
N TRP A 79 1.90 -6.40 2.62
CA TRP A 79 0.73 -6.16 1.75
C TRP A 79 0.85 -4.77 1.12
N GLY A 80 1.68 -4.64 0.12
CA GLY A 80 1.96 -3.37 -0.54
C GLY A 80 3.35 -3.31 -1.18
N THR A 81 3.64 -2.20 -1.85
CA THR A 81 4.90 -1.98 -2.57
C THR A 81 5.96 -1.35 -1.67
N GLY A 82 5.59 -0.31 -0.90
CA GLY A 82 6.52 0.41 -0.02
C GLY A 82 6.92 -0.44 1.19
N ILE A 83 8.18 -0.38 1.58
CA ILE A 83 8.75 -1.11 2.73
C ILE A 83 9.52 -0.22 3.69
N ASP A 84 9.23 1.09 3.68
CA ASP A 84 9.92 2.10 4.50
C ASP A 84 9.60 1.97 6.00
N SER A 85 8.52 1.28 6.34
CA SER A 85 8.13 0.97 7.71
C SER A 85 8.89 -0.20 8.34
N ILE A 86 9.74 -0.89 7.56
CA ILE A 86 10.49 -2.07 7.97
C ILE A 86 11.98 -1.75 7.89
N ASP A 87 12.71 -1.90 8.99
CA ASP A 87 14.18 -1.84 8.96
C ASP A 87 14.75 -3.09 8.28
N LYS A 88 14.95 -2.98 6.97
CA LYS A 88 15.42 -4.10 6.11
C LYS A 88 16.82 -4.57 6.46
N GLU A 89 17.69 -3.63 6.77
CA GLU A 89 19.09 -3.97 7.08
C GLU A 89 19.16 -4.74 8.39
N TYR A 90 18.39 -4.31 9.37
CA TYR A 90 18.31 -5.01 10.65
C TYR A 90 17.59 -6.37 10.52
N ALA A 91 16.50 -6.44 9.75
CA ALA A 91 15.82 -7.70 9.45
C ALA A 91 16.76 -8.72 8.80
N LYS A 92 17.58 -8.27 7.84
CA LYS A 92 18.61 -9.10 7.21
C LYS A 92 19.66 -9.62 8.19
N GLN A 93 20.14 -8.78 9.10
CA GLN A 93 21.08 -9.20 10.17
C GLN A 93 20.46 -10.27 11.07
N ARG A 94 19.15 -10.23 11.27
CA ARG A 94 18.39 -11.20 12.06
C ARG A 94 17.96 -12.44 11.26
N ASN A 95 18.38 -12.58 9.99
CA ASN A 95 17.95 -13.60 9.06
C ASN A 95 16.42 -13.65 8.82
N ILE A 96 15.75 -12.50 8.94
CA ILE A 96 14.31 -12.36 8.65
C ILE A 96 14.16 -11.98 7.17
N GLN A 97 13.41 -12.79 6.43
CA GLN A 97 13.12 -12.52 5.02
C GLN A 97 12.01 -11.48 4.90
N VAL A 98 12.19 -10.48 4.02
CA VAL A 98 11.20 -9.44 3.76
C VAL A 98 10.74 -9.53 2.32
N PHE A 99 9.44 -9.70 2.12
CA PHE A 99 8.78 -9.73 0.81
C PHE A 99 7.77 -8.57 0.72
N ASN A 100 7.56 -8.09 -0.49
CA ASN A 100 6.54 -7.10 -0.83
C ASN A 100 5.90 -7.46 -2.18
N THR A 101 4.95 -6.63 -2.65
CA THR A 101 4.30 -6.79 -3.95
C THR A 101 4.78 -5.70 -4.91
N PRO A 102 5.96 -5.84 -5.54
CA PRO A 102 6.49 -4.83 -6.43
C PRO A 102 5.57 -4.65 -7.64
N ASN A 103 5.42 -3.39 -8.09
CA ASN A 103 4.62 -3.00 -9.26
C ASN A 103 3.11 -3.27 -9.17
N ALA A 104 2.57 -3.78 -8.06
CA ALA A 104 1.15 -4.11 -7.93
C ALA A 104 0.23 -2.87 -8.12
N PHE A 105 0.71 -1.68 -7.80
CA PHE A 105 -0.07 -0.45 -7.88
C PHE A 105 0.40 0.52 -8.99
N THR A 106 1.34 0.12 -9.84
CA THR A 106 1.89 1.01 -10.88
C THR A 106 0.80 1.52 -11.82
N ASN A 107 0.00 0.64 -12.40
CA ASN A 107 -1.06 1.03 -13.31
C ASN A 107 -2.16 1.87 -12.63
N PRO A 108 -2.81 1.41 -11.54
CA PRO A 108 -3.88 2.19 -10.92
C PRO A 108 -3.42 3.55 -10.39
N VAL A 109 -2.19 3.66 -9.89
CA VAL A 109 -1.63 4.96 -9.48
C VAL A 109 -1.39 5.86 -10.69
N SER A 110 -0.82 5.34 -11.77
CA SER A 110 -0.60 6.09 -13.01
C SER A 110 -1.91 6.58 -13.61
N ASP A 111 -2.93 5.73 -13.66
CA ASP A 111 -4.26 6.08 -14.16
C ASP A 111 -4.91 7.19 -13.30
N THR A 112 -4.75 7.10 -11.98
CA THR A 112 -5.24 8.12 -11.05
C THR A 112 -4.56 9.47 -11.27
N VAL A 113 -3.24 9.48 -11.44
CA VAL A 113 -2.47 10.70 -11.73
C VAL A 113 -2.93 11.32 -13.04
N LEU A 114 -3.05 10.51 -14.09
CA LEU A 114 -3.56 10.96 -15.38
C LEU A 114 -4.99 11.50 -15.27
N GLY A 115 -5.84 10.81 -14.52
CA GLY A 115 -7.20 11.24 -14.22
C GLY A 115 -7.23 12.62 -13.57
N TYR A 116 -6.42 12.87 -12.56
CA TYR A 116 -6.33 14.19 -11.92
C TYR A 116 -5.83 15.27 -12.88
N ILE A 117 -4.82 14.98 -13.68
CA ILE A 117 -4.33 15.94 -14.71
C ILE A 117 -5.49 16.34 -15.64
N LEU A 118 -6.28 15.39 -16.11
CA LEU A 118 -7.42 15.66 -16.99
C LEU A 118 -8.55 16.41 -16.27
N VAL A 119 -8.86 16.05 -15.05
CA VAL A 119 -9.88 16.73 -14.22
C VAL A 119 -9.53 18.21 -14.05
N PHE A 120 -8.29 18.54 -13.70
CA PHE A 120 -7.84 19.92 -13.54
C PHE A 120 -7.71 20.66 -14.88
N ALA A 121 -7.08 20.05 -15.89
CA ALA A 121 -6.91 20.67 -17.20
C ALA A 121 -8.25 21.00 -17.88
N ARG A 122 -9.27 20.22 -17.64
CA ARG A 122 -10.62 20.39 -18.21
C ARG A 122 -11.61 21.04 -17.24
N GLN A 123 -11.18 21.38 -16.03
CA GLN A 123 -12.05 21.95 -14.99
C GLN A 123 -13.30 21.08 -14.68
N LEU A 124 -13.20 19.76 -14.84
CA LEU A 124 -14.35 18.87 -14.69
C LEU A 124 -14.98 18.95 -13.30
N HIS A 125 -14.18 19.11 -12.25
CA HIS A 125 -14.63 19.27 -10.87
C HIS A 125 -15.51 20.53 -10.68
N THR A 126 -15.18 21.63 -11.37
CA THR A 126 -15.98 22.86 -11.31
C THR A 126 -17.24 22.73 -12.16
N MET A 127 -17.14 22.12 -13.35
CA MET A 127 -18.28 21.88 -14.20
C MET A 127 -19.30 20.93 -13.55
N ASP A 128 -18.85 19.91 -12.83
CA ASP A 128 -19.72 19.01 -12.07
C ASP A 128 -20.51 19.78 -11.00
N LEU A 129 -19.83 20.67 -10.25
CA LEU A 129 -20.49 21.53 -9.25
C LEU A 129 -21.52 22.46 -9.89
N ASP A 130 -21.18 23.08 -11.03
CA ASP A 130 -22.10 23.99 -11.73
C ASP A 130 -23.38 23.25 -12.15
N VAL A 131 -23.22 22.08 -12.79
CA VAL A 131 -24.37 21.28 -13.23
C VAL A 131 -25.25 20.86 -12.04
N LYS A 132 -24.65 20.44 -10.93
CA LYS A 132 -25.38 20.12 -9.69
C LYS A 132 -26.15 21.30 -9.10
N ASN A 133 -25.66 22.51 -9.32
CA ASN A 133 -26.31 23.77 -8.90
C ASN A 133 -27.23 24.37 -9.98
N ASN A 134 -27.56 23.63 -11.05
CA ASN A 134 -28.34 24.08 -12.20
C ASN A 134 -27.73 25.29 -12.93
N ILE A 135 -26.40 25.44 -12.89
CA ILE A 135 -25.66 26.48 -13.60
C ILE A 135 -25.14 25.87 -14.92
N TRP A 136 -25.56 26.47 -16.04
CA TRP A 136 -25.14 26.06 -17.38
C TRP A 136 -24.52 27.23 -18.12
N GLU A 137 -23.22 27.47 -17.90
CA GLU A 137 -22.47 28.55 -18.50
C GLU A 137 -21.35 28.03 -19.40
N LYS A 138 -21.12 28.72 -20.53
CA LYS A 138 -19.93 28.45 -21.37
C LYS A 138 -18.70 29.01 -20.68
N ARG A 139 -17.77 28.14 -20.32
CA ARG A 139 -16.49 28.55 -19.76
C ARG A 139 -15.41 28.58 -20.86
N ASN A 140 -14.52 29.58 -20.80
CA ASN A 140 -13.30 29.59 -21.59
C ASN A 140 -12.34 28.54 -21.00
N ILE A 141 -12.42 27.32 -21.49
CA ILE A 141 -11.48 26.26 -21.11
C ILE A 141 -10.24 26.45 -21.96
N PHE A 142 -9.10 26.66 -21.32
CA PHE A 142 -7.81 26.62 -22.00
C PHE A 142 -7.64 25.22 -22.61
N VAL A 143 -7.65 25.15 -23.94
CA VAL A 143 -7.50 23.89 -24.68
C VAL A 143 -6.01 23.53 -24.70
N ALA A 144 -5.48 23.05 -23.58
CA ALA A 144 -4.25 22.28 -23.66
C ALA A 144 -4.60 20.93 -24.30
N PHE A 145 -4.27 20.78 -25.58
CA PHE A 145 -4.29 19.47 -26.23
C PHE A 145 -3.24 18.58 -25.58
N VAL A 146 -3.60 17.79 -24.60
CA VAL A 146 -2.80 16.62 -24.24
C VAL A 146 -3.13 15.58 -25.32
N SER A 147 -2.36 15.60 -26.39
CA SER A 147 -2.38 14.50 -27.36
C SER A 147 -1.75 13.29 -26.68
N VAL A 148 -2.55 12.33 -26.31
CA VAL A 148 -2.10 11.07 -25.72
C VAL A 148 -1.32 10.20 -26.74
N SER A 149 -1.24 10.63 -28.00
CA SER A 149 -0.72 9.80 -29.09
C SER A 149 0.77 9.96 -29.43
N THR A 150 1.48 10.92 -28.86
CA THR A 150 2.92 11.05 -29.17
C THR A 150 3.70 11.65 -28.00
N SER A 151 4.46 10.79 -27.37
CA SER A 151 5.61 11.10 -26.52
C SER A 151 5.31 11.79 -25.19
N PHE A 152 5.31 11.04 -24.14
CA PHE A 152 5.55 11.47 -22.76
C PHE A 152 6.75 12.46 -22.63
N TYR A 153 7.63 12.49 -23.62
CA TYR A 153 8.77 13.40 -23.69
C TYR A 153 8.39 14.86 -23.97
N SER A 154 7.33 15.13 -24.72
CA SER A 154 6.93 16.51 -25.04
C SER A 154 6.30 17.24 -23.85
N PHE A 155 5.70 16.51 -22.91
CA PHE A 155 5.11 17.11 -21.70
C PHE A 155 6.19 17.67 -20.76
N PHE A 156 7.31 17.00 -20.61
CA PHE A 156 8.42 17.46 -19.77
C PHE A 156 9.15 18.67 -20.35
N ILE A 157 9.18 18.84 -21.65
CA ILE A 157 9.87 19.97 -22.31
C ILE A 157 9.09 21.28 -22.12
N LEU A 158 7.76 21.25 -21.97
CA LEU A 158 6.94 22.46 -21.76
C LEU A 158 7.06 23.05 -20.34
N PHE A 159 7.44 22.25 -19.35
CA PHE A 159 7.65 22.70 -17.97
C PHE A 159 9.09 23.02 -17.61
N SER A 160 10.05 22.74 -18.48
CA SER A 160 11.49 22.97 -18.25
C SER A 160 12.05 24.24 -18.90
N ARG A 161 11.22 25.14 -19.40
CA ARG A 161 11.70 26.47 -19.87
C ARG A 161 11.47 27.52 -18.79
N PRO A 162 12.53 28.30 -18.45
CA PRO A 162 12.52 29.35 -17.45
C PRO A 162 11.56 30.48 -17.80
#